data_8904cac9c1a1f1a21e25b7872a003750
#
_entry.id   8904cac9c1a1f1a21e25b7872a003750
#
_cell.length_a   1.000
_cell.length_b   1.000
_cell.length_c   1.000
_cell.angle_alpha   90.00
_cell.angle_beta   90.00
_cell.angle_gamma   90.00
#
_symmetry.space_group_name_H-M   'P 1'
#
loop_
_entity.id
_entity.type
_entity.pdbx_description
1 polymer ?
#
loop_
_entity_poly.entity_id
_entity_poly.type
_entity_poly.pdbx_seq_one_letter_code
_entity_poly.pdbx_strand_id
1 'polypeptide(L)'
;MLIYRIAIFFGLMLFAWSAQAHKPSDSYLTIHSDKPQLQGQWDIALRDLDYALGLDGNLDANVEWGEVKAKHAEIVAYAFTHLKLTADGALCPSKVTDHKIDNHSDGTYAVIFFSADCPKAPEFLEIDYSLFFDLDKEHKGLLNLQSDGKARSAIFSDTDRKQKFQLAKPSAWKQFVDYLIEGVWHIWIGIDHILFLLSLLLPAVLVWAADRWKSAASFRSAFIEVLKVVTAFTVAHSITLSLAALQIINMPSWIAESAIAASVVVAALNNVFPIFHGRRWMVAFGFGLIHGFGFANVLTELGLPQSTLLIALVGFNLGVELGQVAIVAVFLPIAF
;
A
#
# COMPACT_ATOMS: atom_id res chain seq x y z
N MET A 1 -21.03 -34.34 -15.96
CA MET A 1 -19.90 -33.38 -15.87
C MET A 1 -20.30 -32.01 -15.36
N LEU A 2 -21.34 -31.34 -15.87
CA LEU A 2 -21.77 -29.99 -15.44
C LEU A 2 -22.14 -29.91 -13.96
N ILE A 3 -22.90 -30.88 -13.43
CA ILE A 3 -23.36 -30.93 -12.03
C ILE A 3 -22.18 -31.05 -11.05
N TYR A 4 -21.15 -31.83 -11.35
CA TYR A 4 -19.93 -31.91 -10.52
C TYR A 4 -19.13 -30.60 -10.51
N ARG A 5 -19.08 -29.89 -11.64
CA ARG A 5 -18.43 -28.61 -11.73
C ARG A 5 -19.17 -27.53 -10.93
N ILE A 6 -20.50 -27.54 -10.96
CA ILE A 6 -21.35 -26.64 -10.17
C ILE A 6 -21.21 -26.95 -8.66
N ALA A 7 -21.17 -28.23 -8.26
CA ALA A 7 -20.98 -28.62 -6.86
C ALA A 7 -19.59 -28.19 -6.31
N ILE A 8 -18.53 -28.31 -7.11
CA ILE A 8 -17.18 -27.82 -6.75
C ILE A 8 -17.19 -26.30 -6.63
N PHE A 9 -17.88 -25.58 -7.52
CA PHE A 9 -18.01 -24.13 -7.47
C PHE A 9 -18.70 -23.65 -6.19
N PHE A 10 -19.84 -24.25 -5.82
CA PHE A 10 -20.53 -23.93 -4.57
C PHE A 10 -19.74 -24.36 -3.32
N GLY A 11 -19.01 -25.47 -3.39
CA GLY A 11 -18.12 -25.91 -2.31
C GLY A 11 -16.97 -24.93 -2.06
N LEU A 12 -16.36 -24.40 -3.11
CA LEU A 12 -15.29 -23.38 -3.00
C LEU A 12 -15.82 -22.03 -2.51
N MET A 13 -17.05 -21.63 -2.88
CA MET A 13 -17.67 -20.42 -2.35
C MET A 13 -17.94 -20.49 -0.83
N LEU A 14 -18.22 -21.66 -0.29
CA LEU A 14 -18.44 -21.83 1.16
C LEU A 14 -17.15 -21.71 1.98
N PHE A 15 -15.98 -21.91 1.38
CA PHE A 15 -14.69 -21.71 2.01
C PHE A 15 -14.17 -20.26 1.94
N ALA A 16 -14.75 -19.41 1.09
CA ALA A 16 -14.34 -18.02 0.93
C ALA A 16 -14.81 -17.06 2.05
N TRP A 17 -15.63 -17.53 3.00
CA TRP A 17 -16.19 -16.70 4.07
C TRP A 17 -15.19 -16.29 5.16
N SER A 18 -13.96 -16.76 5.13
CA SER A 18 -12.94 -16.40 6.12
C SER A 18 -11.69 -15.76 5.55
N ALA A 19 -11.68 -15.39 4.28
CA ALA A 19 -10.61 -14.57 3.73
C ALA A 19 -10.81 -13.12 4.16
N GLN A 20 -10.40 -12.79 5.38
CA GLN A 20 -10.17 -11.40 5.76
C GLN A 20 -8.89 -10.95 5.04
N ALA A 21 -9.04 -10.16 4.00
CA ALA A 21 -7.93 -9.40 3.45
C ALA A 21 -7.61 -8.33 4.50
N HIS A 22 -6.60 -8.55 5.32
CA HIS A 22 -6.08 -7.52 6.20
C HIS A 22 -5.48 -6.43 5.31
N LYS A 23 -6.05 -5.23 5.37
CA LYS A 23 -5.41 -4.06 4.79
C LYS A 23 -4.08 -3.87 5.50
N PRO A 24 -2.98 -3.60 4.78
CA PRO A 24 -1.73 -3.19 5.41
C PRO A 24 -1.98 -2.03 6.37
N SER A 25 -1.36 -2.09 7.53
CA SER A 25 -1.40 -1.04 8.53
C SER A 25 -0.52 0.11 8.07
N ASP A 26 -1.08 1.32 8.01
CA ASP A 26 -0.36 2.54 7.64
C ASP A 26 -0.58 3.63 8.69
N SER A 27 0.39 4.49 8.88
CA SER A 27 0.23 5.74 9.63
C SER A 27 0.86 6.90 8.86
N TYR A 28 0.35 8.10 9.08
CA TYR A 28 0.72 9.29 8.33
C TYR A 28 1.37 10.29 9.26
N LEU A 29 2.66 10.59 9.02
CA LEU A 29 3.43 11.53 9.79
C LEU A 29 3.74 12.77 8.94
N THR A 30 3.13 13.90 9.25
CA THR A 30 3.46 15.18 8.63
C THR A 30 4.32 16.00 9.58
N ILE A 31 5.46 16.51 9.10
CA ILE A 31 6.36 17.37 9.86
C ILE A 31 6.64 18.65 9.06
N HIS A 32 6.44 19.79 9.70
CA HIS A 32 6.81 21.12 9.20
C HIS A 32 8.07 21.59 9.90
N SER A 33 9.09 21.94 9.11
CA SER A 33 10.41 22.37 9.60
C SER A 33 10.82 23.71 9.00
N ASP A 34 10.10 24.77 9.35
CA ASP A 34 10.42 26.12 8.88
C ASP A 34 11.21 26.94 9.93
N LYS A 35 11.41 26.39 11.13
CA LYS A 35 12.05 27.03 12.30
C LYS A 35 12.75 25.99 13.16
N PRO A 36 13.49 26.41 14.22
CA PRO A 36 14.04 25.47 15.20
C PRO A 36 13.00 24.55 15.83
N GLN A 37 11.76 25.05 16.02
CA GLN A 37 10.64 24.24 16.47
C GLN A 37 10.00 23.53 15.29
N LEU A 38 10.03 22.21 15.33
CA LEU A 38 9.28 21.36 14.40
C LEU A 38 7.82 21.29 14.85
N GLN A 39 6.90 21.31 13.91
CA GLN A 39 5.49 21.01 14.14
C GLN A 39 5.11 19.73 13.43
N GLY A 40 4.45 18.82 14.13
CA GLY A 40 4.06 17.53 13.60
C GLY A 40 2.58 17.23 13.79
N GLN A 41 2.04 16.48 12.85
CA GLN A 41 0.77 15.79 12.91
C GLN A 41 1.02 14.33 12.63
N TRP A 42 0.51 13.46 13.48
CA TRP A 42 0.66 12.02 13.34
C TRP A 42 -0.70 11.34 13.41
N ASP A 43 -1.14 10.81 12.30
CA ASP A 43 -2.41 10.12 12.16
C ASP A 43 -2.15 8.62 12.27
N ILE A 44 -2.68 8.01 13.31
CA ILE A 44 -2.47 6.60 13.67
C ILE A 44 -3.83 5.91 13.69
N ALA A 45 -3.99 4.82 12.92
CA ALA A 45 -5.24 4.10 12.81
C ALA A 45 -5.71 3.59 14.20
N LEU A 46 -6.97 3.90 14.56
CA LEU A 46 -7.54 3.47 15.84
C LEU A 46 -7.60 1.95 15.97
N ARG A 47 -7.84 1.24 14.89
CA ARG A 47 -7.81 -0.22 14.84
C ARG A 47 -6.47 -0.79 15.31
N ASP A 48 -5.37 -0.18 14.86
CA ASP A 48 -4.02 -0.67 15.17
C ASP A 48 -3.61 -0.26 16.60
N LEU A 49 -4.05 0.92 17.04
CA LEU A 49 -3.92 1.34 18.46
C LEU A 49 -4.74 0.47 19.39
N ASP A 50 -5.95 0.09 19.01
CA ASP A 50 -6.78 -0.83 19.80
C ASP A 50 -6.11 -2.19 19.93
N TYR A 51 -5.59 -2.72 18.84
CA TYR A 51 -4.83 -3.99 18.86
C TYR A 51 -3.60 -3.92 19.80
N ALA A 52 -2.90 -2.77 19.81
CA ALA A 52 -1.69 -2.58 20.64
C ALA A 52 -1.98 -2.29 22.11
N LEU A 53 -3.06 -1.53 22.42
CA LEU A 53 -3.31 -0.94 23.74
C LEU A 53 -4.66 -1.36 24.35
N GLY A 54 -5.55 -2.02 23.60
CA GLY A 54 -6.89 -2.39 24.05
C GLY A 54 -7.73 -1.15 24.35
N LEU A 55 -8.03 -0.33 23.33
CA LEU A 55 -8.79 0.90 23.49
C LEU A 55 -10.26 0.65 23.77
N ASP A 56 -10.85 -0.37 23.14
CA ASP A 56 -12.24 -0.81 23.37
C ASP A 56 -12.40 -1.39 24.77
N GLY A 57 -12.74 -0.51 25.73
CA GLY A 57 -12.88 -0.88 27.14
C GLY A 57 -14.19 -1.58 27.45
N ASN A 58 -15.23 -1.39 26.64
CA ASN A 58 -16.55 -1.98 26.83
C ASN A 58 -16.77 -3.27 26.01
N LEU A 59 -15.82 -3.61 25.11
CA LEU A 59 -15.81 -4.79 24.23
C LEU A 59 -17.03 -4.85 23.27
N ASP A 60 -17.46 -3.69 22.77
CA ASP A 60 -18.55 -3.61 21.79
C ASP A 60 -18.06 -3.59 20.35
N ALA A 61 -16.76 -3.75 20.12
CA ALA A 61 -16.06 -3.71 18.84
C ALA A 61 -16.09 -2.33 18.14
N ASN A 62 -16.39 -1.25 18.89
CA ASN A 62 -16.35 0.12 18.41
C ASN A 62 -15.52 0.99 19.35
N VAL A 63 -14.44 1.58 18.85
CA VAL A 63 -13.64 2.50 19.66
C VAL A 63 -14.27 3.90 19.61
N GLU A 64 -14.81 4.36 20.74
CA GLU A 64 -15.43 5.67 20.87
C GLU A 64 -14.44 6.75 21.34
N TRP A 65 -14.77 8.03 21.06
CA TRP A 65 -13.95 9.17 21.51
C TRP A 65 -13.72 9.19 23.04
N GLY A 66 -14.70 8.73 23.80
CA GLY A 66 -14.59 8.64 25.27
C GLY A 66 -13.44 7.73 25.71
N GLU A 67 -13.29 6.59 25.06
CA GLU A 67 -12.26 5.59 25.33
C GLU A 67 -10.89 6.06 24.88
N VAL A 68 -10.79 6.64 23.67
CA VAL A 68 -9.56 7.25 23.16
C VAL A 68 -9.08 8.34 24.11
N LYS A 69 -9.99 9.20 24.60
CA LYS A 69 -9.68 10.27 25.55
C LYS A 69 -9.22 9.73 26.91
N ALA A 70 -9.86 8.68 27.39
CA ALA A 70 -9.47 8.03 28.64
C ALA A 70 -8.05 7.45 28.57
N LYS A 71 -7.68 6.91 27.41
CA LYS A 71 -6.37 6.31 27.12
C LYS A 71 -5.36 7.26 26.49
N HIS A 72 -5.65 8.56 26.41
CA HIS A 72 -4.79 9.54 25.75
C HIS A 72 -3.32 9.47 26.22
N ALA A 73 -3.08 9.38 27.52
CA ALA A 73 -1.72 9.33 28.07
C ALA A 73 -0.97 8.06 27.64
N GLU A 74 -1.65 6.91 27.56
CA GLU A 74 -1.09 5.64 27.13
C GLU A 74 -0.78 5.69 25.63
N ILE A 75 -1.70 6.22 24.80
CA ILE A 75 -1.51 6.39 23.35
C ILE A 75 -0.30 7.27 23.07
N VAL A 76 -0.20 8.42 23.74
CA VAL A 76 0.91 9.36 23.59
C VAL A 76 2.23 8.73 23.99
N ALA A 77 2.29 8.06 25.15
CA ALA A 77 3.48 7.39 25.63
C ALA A 77 3.94 6.30 24.66
N TYR A 78 3.01 5.49 24.18
CA TYR A 78 3.28 4.44 23.20
C TYR A 78 3.82 5.04 21.89
N ALA A 79 3.12 6.01 21.30
CA ALA A 79 3.52 6.65 20.04
C ALA A 79 4.93 7.25 20.15
N PHE A 80 5.21 8.09 21.17
CA PHE A 80 6.53 8.73 21.29
C PHE A 80 7.65 7.83 21.80
N THR A 81 7.36 6.62 22.24
CA THR A 81 8.38 5.59 22.42
C THR A 81 8.93 5.11 21.05
N HIS A 82 8.09 5.18 20.02
CA HIS A 82 8.38 4.69 18.67
C HIS A 82 8.73 5.79 17.65
N LEU A 83 8.79 7.06 18.08
CA LEU A 83 9.21 8.19 17.24
C LEU A 83 10.29 9.01 17.94
N LYS A 84 11.46 9.13 17.34
CA LYS A 84 12.53 10.00 17.81
C LYS A 84 12.95 10.94 16.67
N LEU A 85 13.01 12.23 16.99
CA LEU A 85 13.45 13.28 16.08
C LEU A 85 14.81 13.79 16.56
N THR A 86 15.81 13.77 15.69
CA THR A 86 17.17 14.21 16.00
C THR A 86 17.62 15.21 14.95
N ALA A 87 17.99 16.41 15.39
CA ALA A 87 18.47 17.49 14.55
C ALA A 87 19.99 17.65 14.70
N ASP A 88 20.77 17.46 13.62
CA ASP A 88 22.22 17.57 13.62
C ASP A 88 22.90 16.80 14.77
N GLY A 89 22.37 15.61 15.11
CA GLY A 89 22.88 14.75 16.17
C GLY A 89 22.35 15.05 17.58
N ALA A 90 21.52 16.08 17.76
CA ALA A 90 20.88 16.42 19.04
C ALA A 90 19.39 16.01 19.03
N LEU A 91 18.92 15.38 20.10
CA LEU A 91 17.51 15.01 20.26
C LEU A 91 16.64 16.28 20.32
N CYS A 92 15.51 16.25 19.60
CA CYS A 92 14.45 17.25 19.67
C CYS A 92 13.33 16.70 20.57
N PRO A 93 13.23 17.12 21.84
CA PRO A 93 12.15 16.66 22.71
C PRO A 93 10.78 17.02 22.13
N SER A 94 9.90 16.02 22.02
CA SER A 94 8.55 16.20 21.49
C SER A 94 7.54 16.41 22.59
N LYS A 95 6.58 17.32 22.36
CA LYS A 95 5.49 17.63 23.27
C LYS A 95 4.18 17.65 22.50
N VAL A 96 3.19 16.89 22.95
CA VAL A 96 1.83 16.91 22.39
C VAL A 96 1.18 18.26 22.64
N THR A 97 0.58 18.82 21.59
CA THR A 97 -0.14 20.09 21.63
C THR A 97 -1.64 19.92 21.52
N ASP A 98 -2.12 18.90 20.80
CA ASP A 98 -3.55 18.58 20.65
C ASP A 98 -3.71 17.10 20.29
N HIS A 99 -4.93 16.56 20.50
CA HIS A 99 -5.30 15.20 20.13
C HIS A 99 -6.75 15.19 19.65
N LYS A 100 -6.96 14.70 18.44
CA LYS A 100 -8.27 14.63 17.78
C LYS A 100 -8.52 13.25 17.21
N ILE A 101 -9.73 13.05 16.71
CA ILE A 101 -10.07 11.93 15.82
C ILE A 101 -10.42 12.53 14.47
N ASP A 102 -9.97 11.88 13.41
CA ASP A 102 -10.37 12.17 12.03
C ASP A 102 -10.71 10.88 11.30
N ASN A 103 -11.54 11.00 10.29
CA ASN A 103 -11.95 9.87 9.46
C ASN A 103 -11.26 10.00 8.10
N HIS A 104 -10.39 9.05 7.82
CA HIS A 104 -9.82 8.85 6.49
C HIS A 104 -10.73 7.94 5.66
N SER A 105 -10.42 7.78 4.39
CA SER A 105 -11.21 6.95 3.47
C SER A 105 -11.25 5.47 3.86
N ASP A 106 -10.32 5.03 4.69
CA ASP A 106 -10.07 3.64 5.05
C ASP A 106 -10.26 3.32 6.54
N GLY A 107 -10.62 4.30 7.35
CA GLY A 107 -10.89 4.11 8.76
C GLY A 107 -10.82 5.37 9.59
N THR A 108 -10.91 5.20 10.90
CA THR A 108 -10.82 6.28 11.88
C THR A 108 -9.42 6.32 12.48
N TYR A 109 -8.87 7.51 12.62
CA TYR A 109 -7.51 7.76 13.07
C TYR A 109 -7.48 8.62 14.33
N ALA A 110 -6.58 8.30 15.25
CA ALA A 110 -6.14 9.21 16.28
C ALA A 110 -5.13 10.18 15.67
N VAL A 111 -5.42 11.47 15.73
CA VAL A 111 -4.59 12.54 15.16
C VAL A 111 -3.88 13.25 16.30
N ILE A 112 -2.58 13.02 16.43
CA ILE A 112 -1.74 13.60 17.48
C ILE A 112 -0.98 14.78 16.89
N PHE A 113 -1.31 15.99 17.34
CA PHE A 113 -0.52 17.18 17.04
C PHE A 113 0.58 17.34 18.07
N PHE A 114 1.79 17.65 17.61
CA PHE A 114 2.92 17.84 18.52
C PHE A 114 3.88 18.92 18.03
N SER A 115 4.67 19.45 18.95
CA SER A 115 5.84 20.25 18.65
C SER A 115 7.09 19.54 19.14
N ALA A 116 8.20 19.71 18.43
CA ALA A 116 9.49 19.23 18.90
C ALA A 116 10.49 20.39 18.90
N ASP A 117 11.10 20.60 20.06
CA ASP A 117 12.03 21.72 20.29
C ASP A 117 13.45 21.25 19.99
N CYS A 118 14.01 21.70 18.85
CA CYS A 118 15.39 21.42 18.49
C CYS A 118 16.31 22.53 19.01
N PRO A 119 17.54 22.22 19.45
CA PRO A 119 18.48 23.22 19.99
C PRO A 119 18.83 24.34 19.01
N LYS A 120 18.75 24.07 17.70
CA LYS A 120 18.92 25.03 16.59
C LYS A 120 18.09 24.62 15.39
N ALA A 121 17.94 25.51 14.40
CA ALA A 121 17.31 25.16 13.13
C ALA A 121 18.10 24.02 12.47
N PRO A 122 17.47 22.88 12.15
CA PRO A 122 18.19 21.71 11.68
C PRO A 122 18.66 21.86 10.22
N GLU A 123 19.93 21.55 10.00
CA GLU A 123 20.46 21.32 8.65
C GLU A 123 20.11 19.91 8.17
N PHE A 124 20.20 18.95 9.10
CA PHE A 124 19.78 17.57 8.88
C PHE A 124 18.80 17.16 9.97
N LEU A 125 17.67 16.59 9.56
CA LEU A 125 16.71 15.97 10.46
C LEU A 125 16.80 14.44 10.27
N GLU A 126 17.08 13.73 11.34
CA GLU A 126 17.03 12.29 11.39
C GLU A 126 15.77 11.88 12.14
N ILE A 127 14.99 10.98 11.55
CA ILE A 127 13.74 10.45 12.08
C ILE A 127 13.94 8.96 12.29
N ASP A 128 13.77 8.50 13.54
CA ASP A 128 13.77 7.09 13.92
C ASP A 128 12.33 6.71 14.25
N TYR A 129 11.75 5.87 13.42
CA TYR A 129 10.35 5.46 13.44
C TYR A 129 10.24 3.95 13.59
N SER A 130 9.45 3.48 14.56
CA SER A 130 9.29 2.05 14.82
C SER A 130 7.88 1.65 15.25
N LEU A 131 6.88 2.51 15.04
CA LEU A 131 5.50 2.24 15.44
C LEU A 131 5.02 0.94 14.81
N PHE A 132 4.47 0.05 15.62
CA PHE A 132 3.88 -1.25 15.27
C PHE A 132 4.79 -2.27 14.57
N PHE A 133 6.06 -2.01 14.31
CA PHE A 133 6.93 -2.98 13.62
C PHE A 133 7.20 -4.27 14.40
N ASP A 134 6.92 -4.29 15.69
CA ASP A 134 6.94 -5.46 16.54
C ASP A 134 5.64 -6.29 16.47
N LEU A 135 4.53 -5.66 16.09
CA LEU A 135 3.20 -6.25 15.97
C LEU A 135 2.87 -6.63 14.53
N ASP A 136 3.20 -5.74 13.59
CA ASP A 136 2.97 -5.89 12.16
C ASP A 136 4.20 -5.45 11.36
N LYS A 137 4.90 -6.42 10.75
CA LYS A 137 6.09 -6.14 9.92
C LYS A 137 5.75 -5.48 8.57
N GLU A 138 4.48 -5.52 8.18
CA GLU A 138 4.00 -4.88 6.95
C GLU A 138 3.60 -3.43 7.18
N HIS A 139 3.51 -2.99 8.44
CA HIS A 139 3.21 -1.60 8.79
C HIS A 139 4.14 -0.62 8.09
N LYS A 140 3.58 0.49 7.61
CA LYS A 140 4.31 1.59 6.98
C LYS A 140 4.05 2.90 7.71
N GLY A 141 5.13 3.60 8.02
CA GLY A 141 5.09 4.99 8.44
C GLY A 141 5.32 5.91 7.23
N LEU A 142 4.28 6.62 6.81
CA LEU A 142 4.30 7.45 5.62
C LEU A 142 4.60 8.90 6.01
N LEU A 143 5.79 9.39 5.64
CA LEU A 143 6.25 10.74 5.99
C LEU A 143 5.95 11.75 4.89
N ASN A 144 5.39 12.89 5.30
CA ASN A 144 5.34 14.14 4.54
C ASN A 144 6.13 15.21 5.30
N LEU A 145 7.39 15.46 4.89
CA LEU A 145 8.25 16.44 5.50
C LEU A 145 8.26 17.72 4.67
N GLN A 146 7.77 18.80 5.26
CA GLN A 146 7.72 20.13 4.63
C GLN A 146 8.80 21.05 5.21
N SER A 147 9.61 21.63 4.35
CA SER A 147 10.68 22.58 4.73
C SER A 147 10.92 23.58 3.60
N ASP A 148 11.03 24.86 3.93
CA ASP A 148 11.25 25.95 2.96
C ASP A 148 10.27 25.94 1.77
N GLY A 149 8.98 25.67 2.03
CA GLY A 149 7.94 25.59 1.02
C GLY A 149 8.07 24.38 0.08
N LYS A 150 8.89 23.39 0.40
CA LYS A 150 9.09 22.17 -0.36
C LYS A 150 8.69 20.97 0.48
N ALA A 151 7.97 20.03 -0.15
CA ALA A 151 7.62 18.77 0.48
C ALA A 151 8.55 17.65 0.02
N ARG A 152 8.81 16.73 0.93
CA ARG A 152 9.49 15.45 0.71
C ARG A 152 8.67 14.38 1.33
N SER A 153 8.57 13.27 0.65
CA SER A 153 7.96 12.06 1.20
C SER A 153 9.00 10.98 1.42
N ALA A 154 8.74 10.15 2.41
CA ALA A 154 9.52 8.95 2.67
C ALA A 154 8.62 7.91 3.34
N ILE A 155 9.06 6.66 3.31
CA ILE A 155 8.33 5.53 3.86
C ILE A 155 9.25 4.81 4.83
N PHE A 156 8.78 4.66 6.07
CA PHE A 156 9.44 3.84 7.09
C PHE A 156 8.87 2.43 7.05
N SER A 157 9.75 1.46 7.20
CA SER A 157 9.41 0.05 7.26
C SER A 157 10.22 -0.65 8.36
N ASP A 158 9.88 -1.89 8.69
CA ASP A 158 10.65 -2.69 9.65
C ASP A 158 12.15 -2.77 9.32
N THR A 159 12.50 -2.74 8.03
CA THR A 159 13.89 -2.81 7.55
C THR A 159 14.55 -1.43 7.33
N ASP A 160 13.78 -0.34 7.28
CA ASP A 160 14.28 1.04 7.10
C ASP A 160 13.61 1.99 8.10
N ARG A 161 13.94 1.80 9.38
CA ARG A 161 13.33 2.53 10.50
C ARG A 161 13.91 3.93 10.71
N LYS A 162 15.12 4.18 10.20
CA LYS A 162 15.87 5.39 10.51
C LYS A 162 16.36 6.08 9.25
N GLN A 163 15.84 7.27 9.01
CA GLN A 163 16.17 8.03 7.81
C GLN A 163 16.62 9.45 8.13
N LYS A 164 17.56 9.95 7.34
CA LYS A 164 18.15 11.28 7.50
C LYS A 164 17.83 12.17 6.30
N PHE A 165 17.29 13.35 6.58
CA PHE A 165 16.84 14.31 5.58
C PHE A 165 17.71 15.58 5.65
N GLN A 166 18.27 16.00 4.51
CA GLN A 166 18.88 17.31 4.39
C GLN A 166 17.79 18.32 4.08
N LEU A 167 17.45 19.22 4.99
CA LEU A 167 16.26 20.06 4.89
C LEU A 167 16.37 21.12 3.77
N ALA A 168 17.56 21.55 3.43
CA ALA A 168 17.77 22.58 2.42
C ALA A 168 17.57 22.16 0.95
N LYS A 169 17.65 20.86 0.62
CA LYS A 169 17.53 20.37 -0.77
C LYS A 169 16.78 19.05 -0.86
N PRO A 170 15.54 19.01 -1.39
CA PRO A 170 14.82 17.76 -1.61
C PRO A 170 15.54 16.90 -2.66
N SER A 171 15.78 15.64 -2.35
CA SER A 171 16.29 14.67 -3.33
C SER A 171 15.13 13.97 -4.04
N ALA A 172 14.72 14.53 -5.20
CA ALA A 172 13.71 13.91 -6.05
C ALA A 172 14.10 12.48 -6.47
N TRP A 173 15.40 12.23 -6.65
CA TRP A 173 15.91 10.91 -6.97
C TRP A 173 15.70 9.91 -5.83
N LYS A 174 15.99 10.31 -4.59
CA LYS A 174 15.75 9.42 -3.44
C LYS A 174 14.28 9.08 -3.32
N GLN A 175 13.39 10.06 -3.39
CA GLN A 175 11.94 9.84 -3.37
C GLN A 175 11.49 8.87 -4.47
N PHE A 176 11.97 9.07 -5.70
CA PHE A 176 11.69 8.17 -6.82
C PHE A 176 12.09 6.72 -6.50
N VAL A 177 13.31 6.52 -5.97
CA VAL A 177 13.81 5.18 -5.63
C VAL A 177 13.01 4.56 -4.47
N ASP A 178 12.68 5.34 -3.45
CA ASP A 178 11.88 4.86 -2.31
C ASP A 178 10.51 4.35 -2.80
N TYR A 179 9.78 5.12 -3.62
CA TYR A 179 8.50 4.68 -4.18
C TYR A 179 8.64 3.53 -5.21
N LEU A 180 9.75 3.46 -5.94
CA LEU A 180 10.03 2.32 -6.82
C LEU A 180 10.17 1.03 -6.00
N ILE A 181 10.92 1.06 -4.90
CA ILE A 181 11.08 -0.08 -4.00
C ILE A 181 9.72 -0.48 -3.41
N GLU A 182 8.92 0.49 -2.97
CA GLU A 182 7.57 0.21 -2.45
C GLU A 182 6.67 -0.43 -3.51
N GLY A 183 6.74 0.02 -4.75
CA GLY A 183 5.99 -0.62 -5.85
C GLY A 183 6.40 -2.09 -6.06
N VAL A 184 7.69 -2.42 -5.94
CA VAL A 184 8.16 -3.82 -5.98
C VAL A 184 7.60 -4.60 -4.79
N TRP A 185 7.74 -4.07 -3.58
CA TRP A 185 7.25 -4.73 -2.36
C TRP A 185 5.73 -4.88 -2.34
N HIS A 186 4.98 -3.90 -2.81
CA HIS A 186 3.53 -3.97 -2.94
C HIS A 186 3.06 -5.23 -3.70
N ILE A 187 3.74 -5.56 -4.79
CA ILE A 187 3.44 -6.79 -5.56
C ILE A 187 3.91 -8.06 -4.82
N TRP A 188 5.04 -8.01 -4.14
CA TRP A 188 5.65 -9.20 -3.54
C TRP A 188 5.02 -9.60 -2.21
N ILE A 189 4.50 -8.64 -1.45
CA ILE A 189 3.82 -8.86 -0.17
C ILE A 189 2.32 -9.10 -0.40
N GLY A 190 1.72 -8.43 -1.40
CA GLY A 190 0.32 -8.60 -1.75
C GLY A 190 0.01 -10.00 -2.27
N ILE A 191 -0.49 -10.90 -1.41
CA ILE A 191 -0.86 -12.27 -1.79
C ILE A 191 -1.90 -12.28 -2.91
N ASP A 192 -2.83 -11.33 -2.90
CA ASP A 192 -3.84 -11.12 -3.95
C ASP A 192 -3.18 -10.82 -5.31
N HIS A 193 -2.15 -9.96 -5.35
CA HIS A 193 -1.40 -9.65 -6.56
C HIS A 193 -0.64 -10.88 -7.09
N ILE A 194 -0.01 -11.65 -6.19
CA ILE A 194 0.69 -12.88 -6.57
C ILE A 194 -0.29 -13.90 -7.12
N LEU A 195 -1.39 -14.18 -6.42
CA LEU A 195 -2.42 -15.13 -6.85
C LEU A 195 -3.08 -14.70 -8.16
N PHE A 196 -3.36 -13.40 -8.30
CA PHE A 196 -3.88 -12.83 -9.52
C PHE A 196 -2.90 -13.02 -10.70
N LEU A 197 -1.64 -12.63 -10.51
CA LEU A 197 -0.61 -12.77 -11.52
C LEU A 197 -0.43 -14.23 -11.94
N LEU A 198 -0.31 -15.16 -11.00
CA LEU A 198 -0.22 -16.59 -11.28
C LEU A 198 -1.44 -17.10 -12.06
N SER A 199 -2.64 -16.63 -11.71
CA SER A 199 -3.87 -16.99 -12.44
C SER A 199 -3.86 -16.50 -13.89
N LEU A 200 -3.25 -15.37 -14.18
CA LEU A 200 -3.08 -14.85 -15.53
C LEU A 200 -1.92 -15.51 -16.30
N LEU A 201 -0.88 -15.98 -15.59
CA LEU A 201 0.30 -16.61 -16.20
C LEU A 201 0.03 -18.05 -16.62
N LEU A 202 -0.77 -18.82 -15.87
CA LEU A 202 -1.08 -20.21 -16.20
C LEU A 202 -1.58 -20.40 -17.63
N PRO A 203 -2.53 -19.61 -18.16
CA PRO A 203 -2.98 -19.74 -19.54
C PRO A 203 -1.96 -19.29 -20.57
N ALA A 204 -0.89 -18.62 -20.20
CA ALA A 204 0.17 -18.24 -21.15
C ALA A 204 1.09 -19.43 -21.50
N VAL A 205 1.26 -20.33 -20.53
CA VAL A 205 2.00 -21.59 -20.71
C VAL A 205 1.09 -22.69 -21.24
N LEU A 206 -0.20 -22.67 -20.84
CA LEU A 206 -1.24 -23.63 -21.26
C LEU A 206 -2.28 -22.92 -22.11
N VAL A 207 -2.26 -23.17 -23.41
CA VAL A 207 -3.21 -22.59 -24.37
C VAL A 207 -4.44 -23.49 -24.51
N TRP A 208 -5.63 -22.93 -24.34
CA TRP A 208 -6.89 -23.65 -24.58
C TRP A 208 -7.14 -23.76 -26.08
N ALA A 209 -7.12 -24.98 -26.59
CA ALA A 209 -7.37 -25.26 -28.00
C ALA A 209 -8.03 -26.62 -28.20
N ALA A 210 -9.09 -26.68 -29.02
CA ALA A 210 -9.88 -27.87 -29.27
C ALA A 210 -10.38 -28.54 -27.96
N ASP A 211 -11.04 -27.75 -27.09
CA ASP A 211 -11.66 -28.16 -25.82
C ASP A 211 -10.71 -28.82 -24.80
N ARG A 212 -9.44 -28.51 -24.90
CA ARG A 212 -8.41 -28.98 -23.95
C ARG A 212 -7.25 -28.01 -23.83
N TRP A 213 -6.59 -28.06 -22.67
CA TRP A 213 -5.34 -27.36 -22.44
C TRP A 213 -4.19 -28.05 -23.20
N LYS A 214 -3.39 -27.28 -23.93
CA LYS A 214 -2.17 -27.70 -24.62
C LYS A 214 -1.03 -26.81 -24.19
N SER A 215 0.19 -27.32 -24.21
CA SER A 215 1.38 -26.49 -23.97
C SER A 215 1.53 -25.42 -25.05
N ALA A 216 2.08 -24.26 -24.68
CA ALA A 216 2.40 -23.20 -25.61
C ALA A 216 3.43 -23.69 -26.66
N ALA A 217 3.37 -23.14 -27.85
CA ALA A 217 4.22 -23.59 -28.97
C ALA A 217 5.71 -23.28 -28.76
N SER A 218 6.05 -22.24 -28.03
CA SER A 218 7.44 -21.86 -27.74
C SER A 218 7.51 -20.94 -26.50
N PHE A 219 8.64 -20.98 -25.80
CA PHE A 219 8.93 -20.08 -24.68
C PHE A 219 8.81 -18.61 -25.07
N ARG A 220 9.33 -18.23 -26.24
CA ARG A 220 9.25 -16.85 -26.75
C ARG A 220 7.80 -16.39 -26.91
N SER A 221 6.93 -17.26 -27.41
CA SER A 221 5.51 -16.94 -27.57
C SER A 221 4.83 -16.74 -26.21
N ALA A 222 5.07 -17.65 -25.25
CA ALA A 222 4.56 -17.52 -23.89
C ALA A 222 5.06 -16.24 -23.23
N PHE A 223 6.36 -15.94 -23.33
CA PHE A 223 6.95 -14.72 -22.75
C PHE A 223 6.33 -13.43 -23.31
N ILE A 224 6.16 -13.35 -24.64
CA ILE A 224 5.53 -12.16 -25.26
C ILE A 224 4.08 -11.99 -24.81
N GLU A 225 3.31 -13.08 -24.71
CA GLU A 225 1.92 -13.01 -24.24
C GLU A 225 1.85 -12.59 -22.76
N VAL A 226 2.74 -13.10 -21.92
CA VAL A 226 2.85 -12.68 -20.53
C VAL A 226 3.19 -11.20 -20.41
N LEU A 227 4.19 -10.74 -21.16
CA LEU A 227 4.62 -9.34 -21.15
C LEU A 227 3.46 -8.41 -21.55
N LYS A 228 2.69 -8.75 -22.59
CA LYS A 228 1.49 -7.98 -22.98
C LYS A 228 0.46 -7.89 -21.83
N VAL A 229 0.24 -9.00 -21.13
CA VAL A 229 -0.73 -9.07 -20.03
C VAL A 229 -0.25 -8.20 -18.87
N VAL A 230 1.00 -8.33 -18.45
CA VAL A 230 1.60 -7.57 -17.35
C VAL A 230 1.58 -6.07 -17.66
N THR A 231 2.11 -5.66 -18.82
CA THR A 231 2.14 -4.24 -19.19
C THR A 231 0.74 -3.65 -19.35
N ALA A 232 -0.22 -4.40 -19.91
CA ALA A 232 -1.61 -3.93 -20.01
C ALA A 232 -2.22 -3.69 -18.61
N PHE A 233 -1.97 -4.59 -17.66
CA PHE A 233 -2.39 -4.43 -16.27
C PHE A 233 -1.75 -3.19 -15.63
N THR A 234 -0.41 -3.04 -15.71
CA THR A 234 0.30 -1.90 -15.12
C THR A 234 -0.14 -0.57 -15.71
N VAL A 235 -0.35 -0.49 -17.03
CA VAL A 235 -0.85 0.74 -17.67
C VAL A 235 -2.24 1.10 -17.13
N ALA A 236 -3.15 0.13 -17.06
CA ALA A 236 -4.50 0.37 -16.53
C ALA A 236 -4.48 0.76 -15.04
N HIS A 237 -3.68 0.05 -14.24
CA HIS A 237 -3.44 0.35 -12.84
C HIS A 237 -2.91 1.78 -12.66
N SER A 238 -1.91 2.18 -13.44
CA SER A 238 -1.33 3.52 -13.40
C SER A 238 -2.36 4.61 -13.73
N ILE A 239 -3.27 4.37 -14.67
CA ILE A 239 -4.33 5.31 -15.03
C ILE A 239 -5.26 5.54 -13.83
N THR A 240 -5.83 4.48 -13.25
CA THR A 240 -6.78 4.62 -12.14
C THR A 240 -6.11 5.09 -10.86
N LEU A 241 -4.90 4.61 -10.55
CA LEU A 241 -4.13 5.12 -9.43
C LEU A 241 -3.87 6.63 -9.56
N SER A 242 -3.49 7.09 -10.75
CA SER A 242 -3.26 8.53 -11.00
C SER A 242 -4.54 9.35 -10.88
N LEU A 243 -5.65 8.88 -11.45
CA LEU A 243 -6.93 9.57 -11.39
C LEU A 243 -7.47 9.66 -9.95
N ALA A 244 -7.29 8.61 -9.17
CA ALA A 244 -7.72 8.57 -7.79
C ALA A 244 -6.78 9.39 -6.88
N ALA A 245 -5.46 9.29 -7.03
CA ALA A 245 -4.50 10.10 -6.28
C ALA A 245 -4.63 11.62 -6.57
N LEU A 246 -5.06 11.99 -7.78
CA LEU A 246 -5.41 13.37 -8.15
C LEU A 246 -6.84 13.76 -7.71
N GLN A 247 -7.55 12.90 -6.99
CA GLN A 247 -8.93 13.09 -6.52
C GLN A 247 -9.96 13.38 -7.64
N ILE A 248 -9.66 12.97 -8.87
CA ILE A 248 -10.58 13.08 -10.00
C ILE A 248 -11.69 12.03 -9.90
N ILE A 249 -11.34 10.84 -9.41
CA ILE A 249 -12.28 9.73 -9.17
C ILE A 249 -12.04 9.21 -7.76
N ASN A 250 -13.07 9.17 -6.93
CA ASN A 250 -13.02 8.63 -5.57
C ASN A 250 -13.84 7.34 -5.50
N MET A 251 -13.23 6.29 -4.94
CA MET A 251 -13.89 5.01 -4.68
C MET A 251 -13.68 4.64 -3.21
N PRO A 252 -14.74 4.34 -2.45
CA PRO A 252 -14.61 3.85 -1.09
C PRO A 252 -13.74 2.58 -1.05
N SER A 253 -12.82 2.48 -0.07
CA SER A 253 -11.85 1.37 0.03
C SER A 253 -12.53 0.00 0.08
N TRP A 254 -13.65 -0.14 0.82
CA TRP A 254 -14.36 -1.40 0.89
C TRP A 254 -14.91 -1.89 -0.47
N ILE A 255 -15.28 -0.98 -1.37
CA ILE A 255 -15.69 -1.32 -2.75
C ILE A 255 -14.47 -1.74 -3.56
N ALA A 256 -13.38 -0.98 -3.49
CA ALA A 256 -12.14 -1.27 -4.21
C ALA A 256 -11.59 -2.65 -3.80
N GLU A 257 -11.45 -2.91 -2.51
CA GLU A 257 -10.93 -4.17 -1.95
C GLU A 257 -11.82 -5.36 -2.34
N SER A 258 -13.15 -5.21 -2.20
CA SER A 258 -14.09 -6.26 -2.62
C SER A 258 -14.01 -6.56 -4.12
N ALA A 259 -13.88 -5.51 -4.95
CA ALA A 259 -13.74 -5.67 -6.40
C ALA A 259 -12.41 -6.30 -6.79
N ILE A 260 -11.30 -5.95 -6.09
CA ILE A 260 -9.98 -6.57 -6.25
C ILE A 260 -10.09 -8.06 -5.92
N ALA A 261 -10.61 -8.43 -4.75
CA ALA A 261 -10.78 -9.82 -4.36
C ALA A 261 -11.65 -10.61 -5.36
N ALA A 262 -12.76 -10.03 -5.81
CA ALA A 262 -13.62 -10.64 -6.83
C ALA A 262 -12.88 -10.86 -8.15
N SER A 263 -12.03 -9.93 -8.58
CA SER A 263 -11.24 -10.05 -9.80
C SER A 263 -10.25 -11.22 -9.76
N VAL A 264 -9.63 -11.47 -8.61
CA VAL A 264 -8.73 -12.63 -8.39
C VAL A 264 -9.51 -13.93 -8.54
N VAL A 265 -10.69 -14.01 -7.91
CA VAL A 265 -11.57 -15.19 -8.04
C VAL A 265 -11.98 -15.42 -9.50
N VAL A 266 -12.39 -14.37 -10.21
CA VAL A 266 -12.80 -14.47 -11.63
C VAL A 266 -11.60 -14.91 -12.50
N ALA A 267 -10.41 -14.37 -12.28
CA ALA A 267 -9.21 -14.79 -13.00
C ALA A 267 -8.87 -16.26 -12.74
N ALA A 268 -8.95 -16.72 -11.50
CA ALA A 268 -8.71 -18.13 -11.14
C ALA A 268 -9.76 -19.05 -11.73
N LEU A 269 -11.05 -18.69 -11.68
CA LEU A 269 -12.13 -19.45 -12.27
C LEU A 269 -12.03 -19.57 -13.79
N ASN A 270 -11.53 -18.55 -14.46
CA ASN A 270 -11.30 -18.62 -15.91
C ASN A 270 -10.29 -19.70 -16.31
N ASN A 271 -9.42 -20.15 -15.42
CA ASN A 271 -8.52 -21.28 -15.67
C ASN A 271 -9.23 -22.63 -15.60
N VAL A 272 -10.34 -22.73 -14.85
CA VAL A 272 -11.17 -23.93 -14.73
C VAL A 272 -12.26 -23.95 -15.82
N PHE A 273 -12.88 -22.79 -16.03
CA PHE A 273 -13.92 -22.55 -17.01
C PHE A 273 -13.47 -21.45 -17.97
N PRO A 274 -12.73 -21.77 -19.03
CA PRO A 274 -12.17 -20.76 -19.91
C PRO A 274 -13.27 -20.03 -20.67
N ILE A 275 -13.70 -18.87 -20.13
CA ILE A 275 -14.72 -17.99 -20.70
C ILE A 275 -14.05 -16.93 -21.57
N PHE A 276 -12.97 -16.34 -21.07
CA PHE A 276 -12.23 -15.31 -21.79
C PHE A 276 -11.11 -15.94 -22.63
N HIS A 277 -11.33 -16.03 -23.94
CA HIS A 277 -10.39 -16.59 -24.90
C HIS A 277 -9.78 -15.47 -25.76
N GLY A 278 -8.52 -15.61 -26.13
CA GLY A 278 -7.87 -14.78 -27.14
C GLY A 278 -7.22 -13.51 -26.58
N ARG A 279 -7.93 -12.41 -26.41
CA ARG A 279 -7.35 -11.10 -26.02
C ARG A 279 -7.18 -10.95 -24.51
N ARG A 280 -6.33 -11.78 -23.89
CA ARG A 280 -6.10 -11.82 -22.43
C ARG A 280 -5.62 -10.49 -21.87
N TRP A 281 -4.84 -9.73 -22.64
CA TRP A 281 -4.38 -8.40 -22.24
C TRP A 281 -5.54 -7.42 -21.99
N MET A 282 -6.68 -7.57 -22.70
CA MET A 282 -7.86 -6.72 -22.44
C MET A 282 -8.50 -7.03 -21.08
N VAL A 283 -8.52 -8.30 -20.70
CA VAL A 283 -9.03 -8.74 -19.40
C VAL A 283 -8.11 -8.22 -18.27
N ALA A 284 -6.79 -8.38 -18.47
CA ALA A 284 -5.79 -7.84 -17.55
C ALA A 284 -5.88 -6.31 -17.41
N PHE A 285 -6.11 -5.61 -18.54
CA PHE A 285 -6.35 -4.17 -18.53
C PHE A 285 -7.59 -3.81 -17.69
N GLY A 286 -8.72 -4.50 -17.90
CA GLY A 286 -9.94 -4.27 -17.12
C GLY A 286 -9.73 -4.49 -15.62
N PHE A 287 -9.01 -5.54 -15.24
CA PHE A 287 -8.68 -5.79 -13.84
C PHE A 287 -7.67 -4.77 -13.29
N GLY A 288 -6.69 -4.35 -14.09
CA GLY A 288 -5.76 -3.30 -13.72
C GLY A 288 -6.45 -1.99 -13.34
N LEU A 289 -7.54 -1.61 -14.06
CA LEU A 289 -8.36 -0.45 -13.71
C LEU A 289 -8.98 -0.57 -12.31
N ILE A 290 -9.35 -1.77 -11.89
CA ILE A 290 -9.91 -2.01 -10.54
C ILE A 290 -8.80 -1.92 -9.49
N HIS A 291 -7.68 -2.60 -9.72
CA HIS A 291 -6.57 -2.70 -8.77
C HIS A 291 -5.89 -1.34 -8.49
N GLY A 292 -5.91 -0.41 -9.45
CA GLY A 292 -5.32 0.92 -9.26
C GLY A 292 -5.96 1.76 -8.16
N PHE A 293 -7.18 1.44 -7.73
CA PHE A 293 -7.80 2.11 -6.59
C PHE A 293 -7.25 1.63 -5.24
N GLY A 294 -6.64 0.45 -5.17
CA GLY A 294 -6.22 -0.16 -3.91
C GLY A 294 -5.16 0.64 -3.15
N PHE A 295 -4.27 1.35 -3.84
CA PHE A 295 -3.19 2.15 -3.23
C PHE A 295 -3.42 3.66 -3.30
N ALA A 296 -4.47 4.10 -3.98
CA ALA A 296 -4.71 5.52 -4.24
C ALA A 296 -4.97 6.33 -2.95
N ASN A 297 -5.70 5.75 -2.01
CA ASN A 297 -6.03 6.39 -0.74
C ASN A 297 -4.77 6.74 0.06
N VAL A 298 -3.80 5.82 0.12
CA VAL A 298 -2.51 6.04 0.78
C VAL A 298 -1.79 7.27 0.22
N LEU A 299 -1.69 7.39 -1.11
CA LEU A 299 -1.05 8.54 -1.75
C LEU A 299 -1.81 9.84 -1.56
N THR A 300 -3.14 9.79 -1.54
CA THR A 300 -3.99 10.97 -1.34
C THR A 300 -3.83 11.54 0.08
N GLU A 301 -3.80 10.67 1.08
CA GLU A 301 -3.74 11.06 2.49
C GLU A 301 -2.36 11.59 2.91
N LEU A 302 -1.30 11.28 2.15
CA LEU A 302 0.00 11.94 2.30
C LEU A 302 -0.02 13.45 2.02
N GLY A 303 -1.07 13.98 1.37
CA GLY A 303 -1.19 15.42 1.08
C GLY A 303 -0.03 15.97 0.25
N LEU A 304 0.54 15.19 -0.65
CA LEU A 304 1.75 15.53 -1.39
C LEU A 304 1.50 16.65 -2.40
N PRO A 305 2.42 17.64 -2.52
CA PRO A 305 2.41 18.58 -3.63
C PRO A 305 2.44 17.85 -4.98
N GLN A 306 1.85 18.43 -6.02
CA GLN A 306 1.72 17.78 -7.33
C GLN A 306 3.07 17.28 -7.91
N SER A 307 4.16 18.03 -7.72
CA SER A 307 5.47 17.61 -8.20
C SER A 307 6.00 16.37 -7.49
N THR A 308 5.78 16.26 -6.19
CA THR A 308 6.18 15.11 -5.37
C THR A 308 5.26 13.91 -5.66
N LEU A 309 3.95 14.15 -5.80
CA LEU A 309 2.98 13.14 -6.17
C LEU A 309 3.30 12.51 -7.53
N LEU A 310 3.70 13.31 -8.52
CA LEU A 310 4.10 12.80 -9.83
C LEU A 310 5.32 11.85 -9.73
N ILE A 311 6.34 12.24 -8.94
CA ILE A 311 7.52 11.40 -8.71
C ILE A 311 7.13 10.08 -8.03
N ALA A 312 6.25 10.16 -7.01
CA ALA A 312 5.75 9.00 -6.30
C ALA A 312 4.98 8.05 -7.24
N LEU A 313 4.05 8.59 -8.05
CA LEU A 313 3.27 7.80 -9.00
C LEU A 313 4.16 7.10 -10.04
N VAL A 314 5.12 7.82 -10.62
CA VAL A 314 6.02 7.23 -11.62
C VAL A 314 6.93 6.18 -10.99
N GLY A 315 7.52 6.46 -9.85
CA GLY A 315 8.38 5.52 -9.13
C GLY A 315 7.61 4.25 -8.75
N PHE A 316 6.47 4.41 -8.10
CA PHE A 316 5.63 3.28 -7.65
C PHE A 316 5.18 2.39 -8.81
N ASN A 317 4.61 2.97 -9.88
CA ASN A 317 4.14 2.19 -11.03
C ASN A 317 5.28 1.46 -11.77
N LEU A 318 6.46 2.09 -11.86
CA LEU A 318 7.65 1.41 -12.39
C LEU A 318 8.09 0.25 -11.47
N GLY A 319 8.00 0.44 -10.16
CA GLY A 319 8.25 -0.60 -9.16
C GLY A 319 7.29 -1.79 -9.30
N VAL A 320 6.00 -1.52 -9.46
CA VAL A 320 4.97 -2.53 -9.73
C VAL A 320 5.34 -3.35 -10.98
N GLU A 321 5.66 -2.70 -12.09
CA GLU A 321 6.08 -3.38 -13.33
C GLU A 321 7.31 -4.27 -13.10
N LEU A 322 8.34 -3.73 -12.45
CA LEU A 322 9.57 -4.49 -12.15
C LEU A 322 9.30 -5.67 -11.21
N GLY A 323 8.45 -5.49 -10.20
CA GLY A 323 8.04 -6.55 -9.29
C GLY A 323 7.33 -7.68 -10.01
N GLN A 324 6.41 -7.37 -10.91
CA GLN A 324 5.71 -8.36 -11.74
C GLN A 324 6.66 -9.07 -12.70
N VAL A 325 7.53 -8.34 -13.39
CA VAL A 325 8.52 -8.92 -14.31
C VAL A 325 9.47 -9.87 -13.59
N ALA A 326 9.88 -9.54 -12.36
CA ALA A 326 10.71 -10.44 -11.54
C ALA A 326 9.99 -11.75 -11.20
N ILE A 327 8.71 -11.71 -10.82
CA ILE A 327 7.90 -12.92 -10.57
C ILE A 327 7.78 -13.74 -11.86
N VAL A 328 7.51 -13.09 -12.99
CA VAL A 328 7.41 -13.75 -14.31
C VAL A 328 8.72 -14.43 -14.70
N ALA A 329 9.86 -13.77 -14.47
CA ALA A 329 11.18 -14.29 -14.79
C ALA A 329 11.51 -15.57 -14.00
N VAL A 330 10.97 -15.72 -12.79
CA VAL A 330 11.10 -16.94 -11.99
C VAL A 330 10.06 -17.99 -12.38
N PHE A 331 8.82 -17.59 -12.48
CA PHE A 331 7.71 -18.52 -12.70
C PHE A 331 7.71 -19.14 -14.11
N LEU A 332 7.94 -18.33 -15.14
CA LEU A 332 7.79 -18.79 -16.53
C LEU A 332 8.76 -19.92 -16.92
N PRO A 333 10.06 -19.89 -16.54
CA PRO A 333 10.97 -21.02 -16.80
C PRO A 333 10.61 -22.30 -16.04
N ILE A 334 9.96 -22.17 -14.87
CA ILE A 334 9.55 -23.34 -14.05
C ILE A 334 8.28 -23.96 -14.62
N ALA A 335 7.38 -23.13 -15.15
CA ALA A 335 6.08 -23.57 -15.67
C ALA A 335 6.12 -24.07 -17.12
N PHE A 336 7.15 -23.69 -17.90
CA PHE A 336 7.31 -24.06 -19.32
C PHE A 336 8.09 -25.37 -19.49
#